data_5b099d296e047808f021e25de57a34cd
#
_entry.id   5b099d296e047808f021e25de57a34cd
#
_cell.length_a   1.000
_cell.length_b   1.000
_cell.length_c   1.000
_cell.angle_alpha   90.00
_cell.angle_beta   90.00
_cell.angle_gamma   90.00
#
_symmetry.space_group_name_H-M   'P 1'
#
loop_
_entity.id
_entity.type
_entity.pdbx_description
1 polymer ?
#
loop_
_entity_poly.entity_id
_entity_poly.type
_entity_poly.pdbx_seq_one_letter_code
_entity_poly.pdbx_strand_id
1 'polypeptide(L)'
;MVSGMLQTADYARHLHVLMWEAALRTLICPPQILVAQLYRLAGVIGMDTVTLGIVPLRVTVRVPLANGFWSFDGRLVITEDWHAELWLGGADTIATYQRVWQGLSESAVFGAEAQHVIAQARRSLDVR
;
A
#
# COMPACT_ATOMS: atom_id res chain seq x y z
N MET A 1 -5.14 5.89 -4.71
CA MET A 1 -3.86 5.18 -4.56
C MET A 1 -3.18 5.62 -3.29
N VAL A 2 -1.87 5.77 -3.29
CA VAL A 2 -1.14 6.16 -2.07
C VAL A 2 -1.64 7.48 -1.52
N SER A 3 -1.81 8.49 -2.35
CA SER A 3 -2.28 9.81 -1.90
C SER A 3 -3.67 9.76 -1.26
N GLY A 4 -4.59 8.98 -1.82
CA GLY A 4 -5.91 8.83 -1.25
C GLY A 4 -5.89 8.14 0.11
N MET A 5 -5.06 7.12 0.26
CA MET A 5 -4.91 6.42 1.54
C MET A 5 -4.29 7.33 2.61
N LEU A 6 -3.32 8.15 2.22
CA LEU A 6 -2.69 9.09 3.15
C LEU A 6 -3.63 10.23 3.56
N GLN A 7 -4.58 10.61 2.71
CA GLN A 7 -5.55 11.66 3.03
C GLN A 7 -6.47 11.30 4.19
N THR A 8 -6.66 10.01 4.46
CA THR A 8 -7.49 9.59 5.59
C THR A 8 -6.80 9.73 6.94
N ALA A 9 -5.53 10.08 6.98
CA ALA A 9 -4.75 10.23 8.20
C ALA A 9 -5.31 11.28 9.15
N ASP A 10 -6.08 12.26 8.65
CA ASP A 10 -6.71 13.29 9.46
C ASP A 10 -7.67 12.71 10.51
N TYR A 11 -8.24 11.54 10.23
CA TYR A 11 -9.21 10.89 11.10
C TYR A 11 -8.63 9.70 11.84
N ALA A 12 -7.45 9.26 11.47
CA ALA A 12 -6.80 8.11 12.06
C ALA A 12 -5.64 8.59 12.93
N ARG A 13 -5.51 8.03 14.13
CA ARG A 13 -4.34 8.28 14.97
C ARG A 13 -3.10 7.65 14.39
N HIS A 14 -3.27 6.59 13.63
CA HIS A 14 -2.21 5.87 12.97
C HIS A 14 -2.72 5.27 11.67
N LEU A 15 -2.03 5.52 10.58
CA LEU A 15 -2.36 4.98 9.27
C LEU A 15 -1.43 3.82 8.95
N HIS A 16 -2.01 2.67 8.64
CA HIS A 16 -1.27 1.51 8.16
C HIS A 16 -1.47 1.36 6.67
N VAL A 17 -0.37 1.25 5.94
CA VAL A 17 -0.40 1.14 4.47
C VAL A 17 0.44 -0.06 4.05
N LEU A 18 -0.13 -0.90 3.19
CA LEU A 18 0.60 -1.96 2.51
C LEU A 18 0.55 -1.70 1.01
N MET A 19 1.68 -1.81 0.36
CA MET A 19 1.80 -1.66 -1.08
C MET A 19 2.53 -2.87 -1.66
N TRP A 20 2.09 -3.32 -2.82
CA TRP A 20 2.82 -4.34 -3.55
C TRP A 20 3.96 -3.70 -4.32
N GLU A 21 5.11 -4.37 -4.33
CA GLU A 21 6.31 -3.84 -5.02
C GLU A 21 6.04 -3.51 -6.49
N ALA A 22 5.20 -4.29 -7.17
CA ALA A 22 4.86 -4.02 -8.56
C ALA A 22 4.27 -2.62 -8.76
N ALA A 23 3.54 -2.10 -7.77
CA ALA A 23 2.98 -0.75 -7.85
C ALA A 23 4.07 0.33 -7.88
N LEU A 24 5.24 0.04 -7.32
CA LEU A 24 6.37 0.96 -7.31
C LEU A 24 7.11 1.00 -8.65
N ARG A 25 6.87 0.01 -9.50
CA ARG A 25 7.60 -0.17 -10.75
C ARG A 25 6.74 0.03 -11.99
N THR A 26 5.43 0.15 -11.81
CA THR A 26 4.50 0.30 -12.92
C THR A 26 4.47 1.75 -13.39
N LEU A 27 4.80 1.96 -14.66
CA LEU A 27 4.84 3.29 -15.26
C LEU A 27 3.45 3.68 -15.76
N ILE A 28 2.70 4.35 -14.91
CA ILE A 28 1.42 4.97 -15.25
C ILE A 28 1.58 6.48 -15.46
N CYS A 29 2.81 6.97 -15.36
CA CYS A 29 3.19 8.36 -15.53
C CYS A 29 4.63 8.41 -16.04
N PRO A 30 5.14 9.56 -16.48
CA PRO A 30 6.55 9.67 -16.88
C PRO A 30 7.50 9.24 -15.76
N PRO A 31 8.62 8.61 -16.10
CA PRO A 31 9.56 8.10 -15.09
C PRO A 31 10.00 9.13 -14.07
N GLN A 32 10.21 10.39 -14.48
CA GLN A 32 10.62 11.46 -13.57
C GLN A 32 9.58 11.73 -12.49
N ILE A 33 8.31 11.61 -12.83
CA ILE A 33 7.21 11.80 -11.87
C ILE A 33 7.17 10.63 -10.90
N LEU A 34 7.34 9.41 -11.39
CA LEU A 34 7.38 8.24 -10.52
C LEU A 34 8.57 8.30 -9.57
N VAL A 35 9.74 8.70 -10.03
CA VAL A 35 10.91 8.89 -9.17
C VAL A 35 10.60 9.87 -8.04
N ALA A 36 9.97 11.00 -8.34
CA ALA A 36 9.60 11.98 -7.32
C ALA A 36 8.62 11.39 -6.31
N GLN A 37 7.66 10.60 -6.76
CA GLN A 37 6.70 9.94 -5.87
C GLN A 37 7.38 8.90 -4.97
N LEU A 38 8.35 8.16 -5.50
CA LEU A 38 9.10 7.18 -4.72
C LEU A 38 9.94 7.84 -3.63
N TYR A 39 10.52 9.01 -3.90
CA TYR A 39 11.20 9.79 -2.87
C TYR A 39 10.25 10.24 -1.76
N ARG A 40 9.05 10.68 -2.12
CA ARG A 40 8.04 11.04 -1.13
C ARG A 40 7.60 9.86 -0.30
N LEU A 41 7.43 8.72 -0.95
CA LEU A 41 7.05 7.49 -0.27
C LEU A 41 8.13 7.06 0.73
N ALA A 42 9.39 7.14 0.33
CA ALA A 42 10.50 6.86 1.23
C ALA A 42 10.49 7.77 2.47
N GLY A 43 10.10 9.02 2.30
CA GLY A 43 9.98 9.98 3.41
C GLY A 43 8.85 9.69 4.37
N VAL A 44 7.88 8.87 3.97
CA VAL A 44 6.77 8.45 4.86
C VAL A 44 7.26 7.44 5.89
N ILE A 45 8.25 6.63 5.54
CA ILE A 45 8.82 5.66 6.47
C ILE A 45 9.57 6.43 7.56
N GLY A 46 9.25 6.16 8.80
CA GLY A 46 9.82 6.87 9.94
C GLY A 46 8.92 7.94 10.53
N MET A 47 7.80 8.25 9.87
CA MET A 47 6.78 9.11 10.48
C MET A 47 6.04 8.33 11.56
N ASP A 48 5.84 8.96 12.71
CA ASP A 48 5.22 8.30 13.86
C ASP A 48 3.78 7.87 13.61
N THR A 49 3.09 8.56 12.71
CA THR A 49 1.67 8.36 12.44
C THR A 49 1.40 7.40 11.29
N VAL A 50 2.44 6.90 10.63
CA VAL A 50 2.28 6.03 9.46
C VAL A 50 3.18 4.81 9.58
N THR A 51 2.61 3.64 9.33
CA THR A 51 3.36 2.41 9.12
C THR A 51 3.20 2.01 7.66
N LEU A 52 4.29 2.01 6.92
CA LEU A 52 4.29 1.62 5.52
C LEU A 52 5.04 0.31 5.34
N GLY A 53 4.34 -0.68 4.81
CA GLY A 53 4.92 -1.96 4.44
C GLY A 53 4.85 -2.18 2.94
N ILE A 54 5.79 -2.95 2.42
CA ILE A 54 5.85 -3.31 1.01
C ILE A 54 5.89 -4.82 0.91
N VAL A 55 4.98 -5.37 0.10
CA VAL A 55 4.97 -6.80 -0.21
C VAL A 55 5.89 -7.01 -1.41
N PRO A 56 7.05 -7.66 -1.22
CA PRO A 56 8.02 -7.84 -2.31
C PRO A 56 7.50 -8.77 -3.39
N LEU A 57 8.06 -8.64 -4.60
CA LEU A 57 7.69 -9.49 -5.73
C LEU A 57 8.05 -10.96 -5.51
N ARG A 58 9.14 -11.21 -4.78
CA ARG A 58 9.70 -12.56 -4.64
C ARG A 58 9.43 -13.15 -3.27
N VAL A 59 8.24 -12.92 -2.76
CA VAL A 59 7.81 -13.51 -1.49
C VAL A 59 6.63 -14.42 -1.72
N THR A 60 6.54 -15.47 -0.93
CA THR A 60 5.34 -16.31 -0.92
C THR A 60 4.25 -15.60 -0.15
N VAL A 61 3.15 -15.29 -0.82
CA VAL A 61 1.98 -14.69 -0.16
C VAL A 61 0.95 -15.77 0.10
N ARG A 62 0.29 -15.68 1.24
CA ARG A 62 -0.70 -16.68 1.67
C ARG A 62 -2.08 -16.41 1.10
N VAL A 63 -2.32 -15.19 0.61
CA VAL A 63 -3.59 -14.80 0.03
C VAL A 63 -3.35 -14.32 -1.39
N PRO A 64 -4.29 -14.56 -2.31
CA PRO A 64 -4.17 -14.02 -3.66
C PRO A 64 -4.13 -12.50 -3.63
N LEU A 65 -3.27 -11.91 -4.45
CA LEU A 65 -3.26 -10.48 -4.66
C LEU A 65 -4.39 -10.15 -5.63
N ALA A 66 -5.36 -9.42 -5.12
CA ALA A 66 -6.54 -8.99 -5.88
C ALA A 66 -6.62 -7.47 -5.83
N ASN A 67 -7.83 -6.93 -5.98
CA ASN A 67 -8.03 -5.49 -5.92
C ASN A 67 -7.63 -4.93 -4.56
N GLY A 68 -7.05 -3.75 -4.56
CA GLY A 68 -6.76 -3.04 -3.33
C GLY A 68 -8.04 -2.66 -2.60
N PHE A 69 -7.91 -2.38 -1.32
CA PHE A 69 -9.02 -1.93 -0.51
C PHE A 69 -8.56 -0.98 0.58
N TRP A 70 -9.49 -0.22 1.09
CA TRP A 70 -9.29 0.69 2.22
C TRP A 70 -10.16 0.19 3.37
N SER A 71 -9.59 0.10 4.56
CA SER A 71 -10.31 -0.31 5.75
C SER A 71 -10.30 0.81 6.78
N PHE A 72 -11.46 1.12 7.32
CA PHE A 72 -11.66 2.21 8.27
C PHE A 72 -12.17 1.67 9.59
N ASP A 73 -11.32 1.69 10.61
CA ASP A 73 -11.66 1.37 12.02
C ASP A 73 -12.34 0.00 12.20
N GLY A 74 -12.11 -0.95 11.29
CA GLY A 74 -12.76 -2.25 11.36
C GLY A 74 -14.29 -2.21 11.16
N ARG A 75 -14.81 -1.13 10.58
CA ARG A 75 -16.26 -0.94 10.40
C ARG A 75 -16.68 -0.85 8.95
N LEU A 76 -15.78 -0.37 8.09
CA LEU A 76 -16.07 -0.10 6.70
C LEU A 76 -14.89 -0.49 5.86
N VAL A 77 -15.15 -1.17 4.75
CA VAL A 77 -14.16 -1.45 3.72
C VAL A 77 -14.64 -0.83 2.41
N ILE A 78 -13.77 -0.14 1.73
CA ILE A 78 -14.05 0.44 0.42
C ILE A 78 -13.16 -0.25 -0.60
N THR A 79 -13.77 -0.78 -1.66
CA THR A 79 -13.06 -1.33 -2.81
C THR A 79 -13.44 -0.55 -4.06
N GLU A 80 -12.52 -0.46 -5.00
CA GLU A 80 -12.75 0.22 -6.27
C GLU A 80 -12.56 -0.76 -7.41
N ASP A 81 -13.48 -0.72 -8.36
CA ASP A 81 -13.36 -1.42 -9.61
C ASP A 81 -13.42 -0.40 -10.76
N TRP A 82 -13.27 -0.86 -12.00
CA TRP A 82 -13.25 0.03 -13.15
C TRP A 82 -14.52 0.87 -13.29
N HIS A 83 -15.65 0.34 -12.85
CA HIS A 83 -16.97 0.96 -13.07
C HIS A 83 -17.68 1.35 -11.77
N ALA A 84 -17.17 0.98 -10.62
CA ALA A 84 -17.89 1.17 -9.36
C ALA A 84 -16.95 1.21 -8.17
N GLU A 85 -17.41 1.89 -7.14
CA GLU A 85 -16.82 1.88 -5.81
C GLU A 85 -17.81 1.17 -4.90
N LEU A 86 -17.33 0.18 -4.14
CA LEU A 86 -18.17 -0.60 -3.24
C LEU A 86 -17.83 -0.22 -1.81
N TRP A 87 -18.86 0.10 -1.06
CA TRP A 87 -18.77 0.40 0.37
C TRP A 87 -19.34 -0.78 1.11
N LEU A 88 -18.50 -1.52 1.80
CA LEU A 88 -18.82 -2.81 2.38
C LEU A 88 -18.84 -2.70 3.91
N GLY A 89 -19.91 -3.18 4.51
CA GLY A 89 -20.05 -3.31 5.96
C GLY A 89 -20.50 -4.72 6.29
N GLY A 90 -20.71 -4.97 7.57
CA GLY A 90 -21.11 -6.28 8.06
C GLY A 90 -19.93 -7.08 8.57
N ALA A 91 -20.18 -7.81 9.66
CA ALA A 91 -19.12 -8.46 10.41
C ALA A 91 -18.34 -9.49 9.59
N ASP A 92 -19.03 -10.29 8.78
CA ASP A 92 -18.38 -11.34 8.00
C ASP A 92 -17.48 -10.78 6.90
N THR A 93 -17.94 -9.74 6.22
CA THR A 93 -17.18 -9.07 5.18
C THR A 93 -15.94 -8.40 5.77
N ILE A 94 -16.10 -7.65 6.85
CA ILE A 94 -14.99 -6.99 7.55
C ILE A 94 -13.97 -8.03 8.01
N ALA A 95 -14.41 -9.15 8.58
CA ALA A 95 -13.51 -10.21 9.02
C ALA A 95 -12.70 -10.79 7.87
N THR A 96 -13.30 -10.92 6.69
CA THR A 96 -12.60 -11.40 5.49
C THR A 96 -11.45 -10.46 5.13
N TYR A 97 -11.70 -9.16 5.07
CA TYR A 97 -10.66 -8.18 4.73
C TYR A 97 -9.59 -8.05 5.82
N GLN A 98 -9.95 -8.24 7.08
CA GLN A 98 -8.97 -8.30 8.16
C GLN A 98 -8.02 -9.49 7.99
N ARG A 99 -8.53 -10.65 7.59
CA ARG A 99 -7.69 -11.82 7.31
C ARG A 99 -6.76 -11.59 6.11
N VAL A 100 -7.27 -10.94 5.06
CA VAL A 100 -6.44 -10.57 3.90
C VAL A 100 -5.32 -9.63 4.32
N TRP A 101 -5.65 -8.60 5.09
CA TRP A 101 -4.67 -7.65 5.61
C TRP A 101 -3.59 -8.36 6.44
N GLN A 102 -4.01 -9.23 7.35
CA GLN A 102 -3.08 -9.98 8.18
C GLN A 102 -2.14 -10.85 7.35
N GLY A 103 -2.67 -11.56 6.36
CA GLY A 103 -1.87 -12.39 5.49
C GLY A 103 -0.86 -11.60 4.66
N LEU A 104 -1.25 -10.44 4.14
CA LEU A 104 -0.35 -9.57 3.41
C LEU A 104 0.70 -8.94 4.33
N SER A 105 0.33 -8.56 5.54
CA SER A 105 1.26 -7.99 6.51
C SER A 105 2.37 -8.95 6.88
N GLU A 106 2.06 -10.24 6.97
CA GLU A 106 3.06 -11.27 7.27
C GLU A 106 4.10 -11.41 6.17
N SER A 107 3.75 -11.06 4.94
CA SER A 107 4.65 -11.13 3.79
C SER A 107 5.33 -9.80 3.48
N ALA A 108 4.95 -8.73 4.16
CA ALA A 108 5.47 -7.40 3.90
C ALA A 108 6.78 -7.15 4.62
N VAL A 109 7.57 -6.24 4.07
CA VAL A 109 8.77 -5.70 4.74
C VAL A 109 8.51 -4.27 5.14
N PHE A 110 9.19 -3.83 6.21
CA PHE A 110 8.99 -2.53 6.82
C PHE A 110 10.34 -1.86 7.09
N GLY A 111 10.32 -0.61 7.50
CA GLY A 111 11.53 0.10 7.92
C GLY A 111 12.63 0.10 6.87
N ALA A 112 13.84 -0.26 7.27
CA ALA A 112 15.00 -0.23 6.39
C ALA A 112 14.87 -1.15 5.17
N GLU A 113 14.21 -2.30 5.32
CA GLU A 113 13.98 -3.21 4.20
C GLU A 113 13.02 -2.59 3.18
N ALA A 114 11.96 -1.93 3.64
CA ALA A 114 11.04 -1.22 2.77
C ALA A 114 11.75 -0.07 2.04
N GLN A 115 12.60 0.68 2.74
CA GLN A 115 13.44 1.72 2.13
C GLN A 115 14.30 1.15 1.00
N HIS A 116 14.87 -0.02 1.23
CA HIS A 116 15.71 -0.69 0.24
C HIS A 116 14.92 -1.04 -1.02
N VAL A 117 13.70 -1.59 -0.86
CA VAL A 117 12.84 -1.94 -2.00
C VAL A 117 12.47 -0.68 -2.80
N ILE A 118 12.13 0.40 -2.12
CA ILE A 118 11.81 1.67 -2.77
C ILE A 118 13.01 2.20 -3.54
N ALA A 119 14.19 2.16 -2.94
CA ALA A 119 15.41 2.62 -3.58
C ALA A 119 15.76 1.79 -4.82
N GLN A 120 15.59 0.48 -4.76
CA GLN A 120 15.80 -0.38 -5.92
C GLN A 120 14.82 -0.07 -7.05
N ALA A 121 13.56 0.15 -6.71
CA ALA A 121 12.55 0.53 -7.70
C ALA A 121 12.90 1.85 -8.38
N ARG A 122 13.34 2.83 -7.60
CA ARG A 122 13.76 4.12 -8.14
C ARG A 122 14.96 3.97 -9.09
N ARG A 123 15.97 3.21 -8.69
CA ARG A 123 17.15 2.99 -9.52
C ARG A 123 16.83 2.26 -10.81
N SER A 124 15.86 1.35 -10.79
CA SER A 124 15.45 0.59 -11.96
C SER A 124 14.82 1.46 -13.06
N LEU A 125 14.38 2.67 -12.73
CA LEU A 125 13.79 3.57 -13.71
C LEU A 125 14.82 4.23 -14.62
N ASP A 126 16.08 4.18 -14.24
CA ASP A 126 17.21 4.71 -15.05
C ASP A 126 16.92 6.09 -15.64
N VAL A 127 16.47 6.99 -14.80
CA VAL A 127 16.17 8.36 -15.20
C VAL A 127 17.46 9.17 -15.25
N ARG A 128 17.70 9.76 -16.40
CA ARG A 128 18.88 10.60 -16.65
C ARG A 128 18.48 12.02 -17.00
#